data_67ff6a2862f7fcf529eb3292c52117c0
#
_entry.id   67ff6a2862f7fcf529eb3292c52117c0
#
_cell.length_a   1.000
_cell.length_b   1.000
_cell.length_c   1.000
_cell.angle_alpha   90.00
_cell.angle_beta   90.00
_cell.angle_gamma   90.00
#
_symmetry.space_group_name_H-M   'P 1'
#
loop_
_entity.id
_entity.type
_entity.pdbx_description
1 polymer ?
#
loop_
_entity_poly.entity_id
_entity_poly.type
_entity_poly.pdbx_seq_one_letter_code
_entity_poly.pdbx_strand_id
1 'polypeptide(L)'
;MRLKLIALLVLLSPALASAQSTAIERIRTTKVVNIAFRANALPFSFKDANGQPAGYTVELCKRVAAIMGSHLNVPDLKIRWVEATSRNRFELIAKRQADMECGATTATLKRMEQVDFSNYVFVDSTGVLTRRAAGIVAFPGLAGKRIAVIAGTTNQAALEAALKRRYI
;
A
#
# COMPACT_ATOMS: atom_id res chain seq x y z
N MET A 1 45.01 -36.71 47.90
CA MET A 1 43.76 -35.94 47.69
C MET A 1 43.85 -35.31 46.29
N ARG A 2 43.18 -35.93 45.30
CA ARG A 2 43.34 -35.52 43.86
C ARG A 2 42.11 -34.69 43.51
N LEU A 3 42.34 -33.38 43.27
CA LEU A 3 41.32 -32.42 42.86
C LEU A 3 41.06 -32.61 41.35
N LYS A 4 39.85 -33.07 40.97
CA LYS A 4 39.47 -33.17 39.55
C LYS A 4 38.91 -31.82 39.09
N LEU A 5 39.63 -31.13 38.25
CA LEU A 5 39.16 -29.93 37.54
C LEU A 5 38.20 -30.37 36.43
N ILE A 6 36.94 -30.10 36.60
CA ILE A 6 35.93 -30.28 35.54
C ILE A 6 35.92 -28.98 34.72
N ALA A 7 36.49 -29.00 33.52
CA ALA A 7 36.40 -27.90 32.57
C ALA A 7 35.00 -27.91 31.92
N LEU A 8 34.16 -26.94 32.31
CA LEU A 8 32.86 -26.71 31.70
C LEU A 8 33.05 -25.99 30.37
N LEU A 9 33.01 -26.76 29.28
CA LEU A 9 33.10 -26.25 27.92
C LEU A 9 31.70 -25.70 27.53
N VAL A 10 31.50 -24.38 27.70
CA VAL A 10 30.31 -23.67 27.24
C VAL A 10 30.38 -23.62 25.70
N LEU A 11 29.64 -24.45 25.02
CA LEU A 11 29.42 -24.39 23.58
C LEU A 11 28.62 -23.10 23.28
N LEU A 12 29.33 -22.02 22.94
CA LEU A 12 28.76 -20.83 22.29
C LEU A 12 28.35 -21.24 20.87
N SER A 13 27.13 -21.75 20.70
CA SER A 13 26.54 -21.89 19.37
C SER A 13 26.30 -20.48 18.82
N PRO A 14 26.93 -20.08 17.71
CA PRO A 14 26.54 -18.83 17.06
C PRO A 14 25.08 -19.02 16.60
N ALA A 15 24.16 -18.31 17.24
CA ALA A 15 22.82 -18.12 16.69
C ALA A 15 23.02 -17.48 15.30
N LEU A 16 22.85 -18.27 14.25
CA LEU A 16 22.76 -17.77 12.88
C LEU A 16 21.54 -16.86 12.83
N ALA A 17 21.75 -15.59 13.14
CA ALA A 17 20.79 -14.54 12.86
C ALA A 17 20.57 -14.60 11.35
N SER A 18 19.49 -15.22 10.91
CA SER A 18 19.05 -15.14 9.52
C SER A 18 18.82 -13.67 9.21
N ALA A 19 19.85 -13.01 8.68
CA ALA A 19 19.72 -11.67 8.14
C ALA A 19 18.60 -11.74 7.10
N GLN A 20 17.44 -11.17 7.42
CA GLN A 20 16.33 -11.13 6.47
C GLN A 20 16.82 -10.37 5.24
N SER A 21 16.89 -11.04 4.09
CA SER A 21 17.30 -10.42 2.83
C SER A 21 16.49 -9.16 2.57
N THR A 22 17.14 -8.12 2.09
CA THR A 22 16.42 -6.89 1.69
C THR A 22 15.44 -7.21 0.56
N ALA A 23 14.43 -6.37 0.36
CA ALA A 23 13.49 -6.53 -0.76
C ALA A 23 14.24 -6.59 -2.11
N ILE A 24 15.29 -5.78 -2.25
CA ILE A 24 16.12 -5.72 -3.47
C ILE A 24 16.88 -7.04 -3.70
N GLU A 25 17.51 -7.61 -2.68
CA GLU A 25 18.21 -8.91 -2.80
C GLU A 25 17.24 -10.03 -3.19
N ARG A 26 16.07 -10.05 -2.57
CA ARG A 26 15.03 -11.01 -2.92
C ARG A 26 14.57 -10.83 -4.37
N ILE A 27 14.33 -9.60 -4.83
CA ILE A 27 13.91 -9.31 -6.21
C ILE A 27 15.00 -9.77 -7.19
N ARG A 28 16.28 -9.49 -6.92
CA ARG A 28 17.40 -9.97 -7.75
C ARG A 28 17.44 -11.49 -7.87
N THR A 29 17.27 -12.19 -6.75
CA THR A 29 17.35 -13.66 -6.70
C THR A 29 16.13 -14.31 -7.35
N THR A 30 14.92 -13.82 -7.05
CA THR A 30 13.68 -14.42 -7.52
C THR A 30 13.25 -13.93 -8.91
N LYS A 31 13.80 -12.81 -9.36
CA LYS A 31 13.41 -12.09 -10.59
C LYS A 31 11.92 -11.71 -10.59
N VAL A 32 11.34 -11.48 -9.41
CA VAL A 32 9.94 -11.13 -9.25
C VAL A 32 9.80 -9.94 -8.30
N VAL A 33 9.06 -8.91 -8.75
CA VAL A 33 8.57 -7.83 -7.91
C VAL A 33 7.07 -8.03 -7.65
N ASN A 34 6.67 -7.96 -6.38
CA ASN A 34 5.28 -8.08 -5.97
C ASN A 34 4.65 -6.69 -5.89
N ILE A 35 3.64 -6.43 -6.71
CA ILE A 35 2.99 -5.12 -6.76
C ILE A 35 1.53 -5.26 -6.33
N ALA A 36 1.18 -4.62 -5.22
CA ALA A 36 -0.20 -4.54 -4.77
C ALA A 36 -0.98 -3.54 -5.63
N PHE A 37 -2.20 -3.92 -6.05
CA PHE A 37 -3.09 -3.08 -6.83
C PHE A 37 -4.51 -3.13 -6.28
N ARG A 38 -5.31 -2.10 -6.57
CA ARG A 38 -6.72 -2.03 -6.18
C ARG A 38 -7.61 -2.46 -7.34
N ALA A 39 -8.52 -3.40 -7.09
CA ALA A 39 -9.45 -3.88 -8.13
C ALA A 39 -10.57 -2.90 -8.48
N ASN A 40 -10.78 -1.85 -7.66
CA ASN A 40 -11.96 -0.98 -7.74
C ASN A 40 -11.68 0.49 -7.42
N ALA A 41 -10.52 1.02 -7.78
CA ALA A 41 -10.13 2.42 -7.56
C ALA A 41 -9.88 3.16 -8.89
N LEU A 42 -10.88 3.18 -9.76
CA LEU A 42 -10.87 3.94 -11.02
C LEU A 42 -10.61 5.44 -10.75
N PRO A 43 -9.89 6.13 -11.63
CA PRO A 43 -9.16 5.63 -12.81
C PRO A 43 -7.72 5.17 -12.51
N PHE A 44 -7.33 5.12 -11.22
CA PHE A 44 -5.95 4.90 -10.78
C PHE A 44 -5.53 3.44 -10.82
N SER A 45 -6.35 2.56 -10.27
CA SER A 45 -6.08 1.13 -10.16
C SER A 45 -7.38 0.34 -10.15
N PHE A 46 -7.55 -0.55 -11.12
CA PHE A 46 -8.76 -1.35 -11.27
C PHE A 46 -8.48 -2.63 -12.07
N LYS A 47 -9.45 -3.53 -12.15
CA LYS A 47 -9.43 -4.63 -13.11
C LYS A 47 -10.11 -4.19 -14.40
N ASP A 48 -9.43 -4.41 -15.53
CA ASP A 48 -10.00 -4.21 -16.86
C ASP A 48 -11.04 -5.28 -17.22
N ALA A 49 -11.56 -5.25 -18.43
CA ALA A 49 -12.55 -6.19 -18.93
C ALA A 49 -12.03 -7.65 -18.96
N ASN A 50 -10.71 -7.85 -19.00
CA ASN A 50 -10.06 -9.16 -18.98
C ASN A 50 -9.65 -9.57 -17.55
N GLY A 51 -10.02 -8.81 -16.53
CA GLY A 51 -9.65 -9.04 -15.14
C GLY A 51 -8.19 -8.68 -14.80
N GLN A 52 -7.47 -8.00 -15.71
CA GLN A 52 -6.07 -7.64 -15.52
C GLN A 52 -5.93 -6.29 -14.80
N PRO A 53 -4.86 -6.10 -14.00
CA PRO A 53 -4.56 -4.81 -13.39
C PRO A 53 -4.33 -3.71 -14.44
N ALA A 54 -5.09 -2.63 -14.31
CA ALA A 54 -5.07 -1.48 -15.20
C ALA A 54 -5.26 -0.17 -14.41
N GLY A 55 -4.99 0.95 -15.06
CA GLY A 55 -5.17 2.28 -14.51
C GLY A 55 -3.88 3.09 -14.40
N TYR A 56 -4.05 4.38 -14.12
CA TYR A 56 -2.96 5.35 -14.14
C TYR A 56 -1.75 4.93 -13.28
N THR A 57 -1.97 4.60 -12.01
CA THR A 57 -0.88 4.21 -11.11
C THR A 57 -0.34 2.81 -11.41
N VAL A 58 -1.17 1.92 -11.94
CA VAL A 58 -0.72 0.60 -12.40
C VAL A 58 0.27 0.74 -13.56
N GLU A 59 -0.02 1.62 -14.52
CA GLU A 59 0.90 1.88 -15.66
C GLU A 59 2.21 2.55 -15.20
N LEU A 60 2.15 3.47 -14.22
CA LEU A 60 3.36 4.02 -13.61
C LEU A 60 4.21 2.92 -12.98
N CYS A 61 3.60 2.00 -12.24
CA CYS A 61 4.32 0.93 -11.58
C CYS A 61 4.91 -0.11 -12.55
N LYS A 62 4.26 -0.36 -13.68
CA LYS A 62 4.86 -1.17 -14.76
C LYS A 62 6.16 -0.52 -15.27
N ARG A 63 6.17 0.81 -15.44
CA ARG A 63 7.39 1.55 -15.84
C ARG A 63 8.45 1.50 -14.75
N VAL A 64 8.07 1.66 -13.48
CA VAL A 64 9.01 1.52 -12.34
C VAL A 64 9.63 0.12 -12.32
N ALA A 65 8.83 -0.93 -12.52
CA ALA A 65 9.34 -2.30 -12.57
C ALA A 65 10.32 -2.51 -13.73
N ALA A 66 10.05 -1.95 -14.92
CA ALA A 66 10.95 -2.03 -16.06
C ALA A 66 12.29 -1.32 -15.77
N ILE A 67 12.26 -0.11 -15.20
CA ILE A 67 13.45 0.64 -14.80
C ILE A 67 14.22 -0.13 -13.73
N MET A 68 13.51 -0.68 -12.74
CA MET A 68 14.10 -1.51 -11.68
C MET A 68 14.83 -2.73 -12.27
N GLY A 69 14.23 -3.41 -13.25
CA GLY A 69 14.86 -4.52 -13.95
C GLY A 69 16.19 -4.13 -14.58
N SER A 70 16.25 -2.98 -15.23
CA SER A 70 17.49 -2.45 -15.82
C SER A 70 18.53 -2.13 -14.75
N HIS A 71 18.16 -1.40 -13.70
CA HIS A 71 19.08 -1.02 -12.62
C HIS A 71 19.63 -2.21 -11.80
N LEU A 72 18.82 -3.26 -11.65
CA LEU A 72 19.23 -4.45 -10.92
C LEU A 72 19.95 -5.49 -11.79
N ASN A 73 20.12 -5.23 -13.09
CA ASN A 73 20.61 -6.21 -14.09
C ASN A 73 19.75 -7.49 -14.12
N VAL A 74 18.41 -7.33 -14.04
CA VAL A 74 17.41 -8.38 -14.13
C VAL A 74 16.47 -8.06 -15.31
N PRO A 75 16.90 -8.26 -16.58
CA PRO A 75 16.15 -7.81 -17.75
C PRO A 75 14.81 -8.54 -17.92
N ASP A 76 14.66 -9.72 -17.30
CA ASP A 76 13.46 -10.55 -17.31
C ASP A 76 12.63 -10.42 -15.99
N LEU A 77 12.75 -9.29 -15.30
CA LEU A 77 12.00 -9.01 -14.07
C LEU A 77 10.48 -9.13 -14.33
N LYS A 78 9.85 -10.01 -13.59
CA LYS A 78 8.40 -10.26 -13.68
C LYS A 78 7.66 -9.52 -12.59
N ILE A 79 6.47 -9.02 -12.91
CA ILE A 79 5.54 -8.47 -11.94
C ILE A 79 4.58 -9.57 -11.49
N ARG A 80 4.48 -9.78 -10.19
CA ARG A 80 3.40 -10.55 -9.57
C ARG A 80 2.41 -9.58 -8.94
N TRP A 81 1.20 -9.54 -9.47
CA TRP A 81 0.15 -8.69 -8.96
C TRP A 81 -0.50 -9.29 -7.72
N VAL A 82 -0.69 -8.45 -6.70
CA VAL A 82 -1.33 -8.80 -5.42
C VAL A 82 -2.55 -7.91 -5.24
N GLU A 83 -3.73 -8.50 -5.18
CA GLU A 83 -4.94 -7.70 -4.99
C GLU A 83 -5.02 -7.14 -3.57
N ALA A 84 -5.19 -5.82 -3.46
CA ALA A 84 -5.29 -5.10 -2.21
C ALA A 84 -6.65 -4.42 -2.05
N THR A 85 -7.04 -4.22 -0.81
CA THR A 85 -8.22 -3.44 -0.42
C THR A 85 -7.79 -2.16 0.30
N SER A 86 -8.72 -1.23 0.55
CA SER A 86 -8.45 -0.06 1.40
C SER A 86 -8.03 -0.43 2.83
N ARG A 87 -8.35 -1.64 3.29
CA ARG A 87 -8.08 -2.09 4.66
C ARG A 87 -6.71 -2.76 4.82
N ASN A 88 -6.29 -3.60 3.85
CA ASN A 88 -5.10 -4.45 3.99
C ASN A 88 -3.84 -3.94 3.27
N ARG A 89 -3.92 -2.88 2.44
CA ARG A 89 -2.81 -2.42 1.60
C ARG A 89 -1.51 -2.11 2.37
N PHE A 90 -1.62 -1.51 3.57
CA PHE A 90 -0.46 -1.22 4.41
C PHE A 90 0.12 -2.49 5.02
N GLU A 91 -0.73 -3.41 5.44
CA GLU A 91 -0.32 -4.69 5.99
C GLU A 91 0.43 -5.55 4.96
N LEU A 92 -0.01 -5.54 3.69
CA LEU A 92 0.67 -6.24 2.60
C LEU A 92 2.13 -5.76 2.45
N ILE A 93 2.37 -4.45 2.57
CA ILE A 93 3.72 -3.88 2.52
C ILE A 93 4.50 -4.22 3.80
N ALA A 94 3.93 -3.95 4.96
CA ALA A 94 4.59 -4.18 6.25
C ALA A 94 4.98 -5.66 6.45
N LYS A 95 4.16 -6.59 5.97
CA LYS A 95 4.45 -8.04 5.99
C LYS A 95 5.25 -8.55 4.80
N ARG A 96 5.76 -7.67 3.94
CA ARG A 96 6.54 -8.02 2.74
C ARG A 96 5.81 -8.98 1.78
N GLN A 97 4.49 -8.96 1.78
CA GLN A 97 3.65 -9.68 0.82
C GLN A 97 3.58 -8.96 -0.51
N ALA A 98 3.75 -7.63 -0.48
CA ALA A 98 3.99 -6.79 -1.65
C ALA A 98 5.18 -5.87 -1.40
N ASP A 99 5.87 -5.46 -2.45
CA ASP A 99 7.04 -4.58 -2.41
C ASP A 99 6.64 -3.12 -2.60
N MET A 100 5.57 -2.87 -3.35
CA MET A 100 4.97 -1.56 -3.53
C MET A 100 3.45 -1.67 -3.73
N GLU A 101 2.73 -0.59 -3.45
CA GLU A 101 1.29 -0.48 -3.71
C GLU A 101 1.04 0.60 -4.76
N CYS A 102 0.27 0.23 -5.78
CA CYS A 102 -0.08 1.04 -6.93
C CYS A 102 -1.59 1.25 -6.99
N GLY A 103 -2.07 2.08 -6.10
CA GLY A 103 -3.48 2.40 -5.96
C GLY A 103 -3.74 3.90 -5.91
N ALA A 104 -4.81 4.30 -5.22
CA ALA A 104 -5.18 5.68 -4.98
C ALA A 104 -4.96 6.04 -3.49
N THR A 105 -3.80 5.69 -2.94
CA THR A 105 -3.51 5.88 -1.52
C THR A 105 -2.92 7.26 -1.27
N THR A 106 -3.66 8.09 -0.53
CA THR A 106 -3.20 9.41 -0.09
C THR A 106 -2.07 9.28 0.90
N ALA A 107 -0.96 9.99 0.68
CA ALA A 107 0.11 10.14 1.66
C ALA A 107 -0.37 11.03 2.82
N THR A 108 -0.16 10.60 4.06
CA THR A 108 -0.42 11.37 5.27
C THR A 108 0.68 11.07 6.29
N LEU A 109 0.97 12.01 7.20
CA LEU A 109 1.97 11.82 8.26
C LEU A 109 1.73 10.52 9.04
N LYS A 110 0.48 10.26 9.45
CA LYS A 110 0.12 9.03 10.16
C LYS A 110 0.40 7.74 9.36
N ARG A 111 0.27 7.78 8.03
CA ARG A 111 0.55 6.61 7.19
C ARG A 111 2.04 6.43 6.94
N MET A 112 2.80 7.54 6.95
CA MET A 112 4.27 7.52 6.85
C MET A 112 4.94 6.89 8.08
N GLU A 113 4.23 6.74 9.20
CA GLU A 113 4.70 5.95 10.35
C GLU A 113 4.71 4.43 10.07
N GLN A 114 4.01 3.97 9.03
CA GLN A 114 3.85 2.55 8.73
C GLN A 114 4.54 2.13 7.43
N VAL A 115 4.57 3.01 6.44
CA VAL A 115 5.13 2.75 5.10
C VAL A 115 5.71 4.03 4.51
N ASP A 116 6.71 3.87 3.63
CA ASP A 116 7.24 4.96 2.83
C ASP A 116 6.36 5.27 1.63
N PHE A 117 6.41 6.51 1.16
CA PHE A 117 5.71 6.98 -0.02
C PHE A 117 6.70 7.52 -1.04
N SER A 118 6.40 7.35 -2.32
CA SER A 118 7.06 8.06 -3.41
C SER A 118 6.69 9.55 -3.41
N ASN A 119 7.26 10.32 -4.31
CA ASN A 119 6.74 11.65 -4.64
C ASN A 119 5.28 11.55 -5.08
N TYR A 120 4.53 12.65 -4.92
CA TYR A 120 3.14 12.71 -5.35
C TYR A 120 3.05 12.57 -6.86
N VAL A 121 2.22 11.64 -7.30
CA VAL A 121 1.95 11.39 -8.73
C VAL A 121 0.60 11.95 -9.16
N PHE A 122 -0.23 12.36 -8.20
CA PHE A 122 -1.53 12.98 -8.43
C PHE A 122 -1.95 13.80 -7.19
N VAL A 123 -2.71 14.87 -7.41
CA VAL A 123 -3.29 15.70 -6.35
C VAL A 123 -4.78 15.77 -6.58
N ASP A 124 -5.56 15.51 -5.54
CA ASP A 124 -7.02 15.49 -5.57
C ASP A 124 -7.60 16.06 -4.27
N SER A 125 -8.91 16.30 -4.27
CA SER A 125 -9.67 16.76 -3.13
C SER A 125 -10.85 15.85 -2.80
N THR A 126 -11.38 15.95 -1.57
CA THR A 126 -12.58 15.23 -1.17
C THR A 126 -13.82 15.99 -1.64
N GLY A 127 -14.66 15.33 -2.42
CA GLY A 127 -15.95 15.81 -2.86
C GLY A 127 -17.09 14.88 -2.48
N VAL A 128 -18.31 15.36 -2.59
CA VAL A 128 -19.54 14.57 -2.40
C VAL A 128 -20.27 14.50 -3.73
N LEU A 129 -20.53 13.28 -4.20
CA LEU A 129 -21.34 13.02 -5.38
C LEU A 129 -22.80 12.90 -4.98
N THR A 130 -23.67 13.69 -5.60
CA THR A 130 -25.12 13.65 -5.38
C THR A 130 -25.86 13.45 -6.71
N ARG A 131 -27.08 12.94 -6.64
CA ARG A 131 -27.95 12.93 -7.83
C ARG A 131 -28.36 14.37 -8.14
N ARG A 132 -28.34 14.78 -9.40
CA ARG A 132 -28.77 16.13 -9.83
C ARG A 132 -30.19 16.46 -9.34
N ALA A 133 -31.13 15.50 -9.42
CA ALA A 133 -32.50 15.64 -8.96
C ALA A 133 -32.63 15.86 -7.43
N ALA A 134 -31.58 15.62 -6.64
CA ALA A 134 -31.62 15.87 -5.20
C ALA A 134 -31.49 17.37 -4.85
N GLY A 135 -31.12 18.22 -5.81
CA GLY A 135 -31.00 19.68 -5.60
C GLY A 135 -29.94 20.10 -4.56
N ILE A 136 -29.03 19.19 -4.18
CA ILE A 136 -27.99 19.48 -3.18
C ILE A 136 -26.82 20.17 -3.86
N VAL A 137 -26.70 21.47 -3.64
CA VAL A 137 -25.66 22.30 -4.24
C VAL A 137 -24.58 22.73 -3.25
N ALA A 138 -24.80 22.50 -1.96
CA ALA A 138 -23.86 22.90 -0.90
C ALA A 138 -23.92 21.93 0.29
N PHE A 139 -22.87 21.96 1.11
CA PHE A 139 -22.71 21.04 2.24
C PHE A 139 -23.90 21.02 3.23
N PRO A 140 -24.54 22.16 3.60
CA PRO A 140 -25.72 22.14 4.48
C PRO A 140 -26.90 21.30 3.96
N GLY A 141 -27.04 21.15 2.64
CA GLY A 141 -28.06 20.28 2.04
C GLY A 141 -27.88 18.78 2.30
N LEU A 142 -26.78 18.39 2.91
CA LEU A 142 -26.52 17.01 3.34
C LEU A 142 -27.13 16.69 4.70
N ALA A 143 -27.65 17.67 5.45
CA ALA A 143 -28.26 17.46 6.76
C ALA A 143 -29.38 16.41 6.68
N GLY A 144 -29.38 15.45 7.57
CA GLY A 144 -30.35 14.35 7.60
C GLY A 144 -30.26 13.35 6.43
N LYS A 145 -29.24 13.46 5.55
CA LYS A 145 -29.04 12.53 4.43
C LYS A 145 -28.12 11.39 4.81
N ARG A 146 -28.35 10.22 4.22
CA ARG A 146 -27.46 9.08 4.33
C ARG A 146 -26.32 9.23 3.31
N ILE A 147 -25.07 9.25 3.81
CA ILE A 147 -23.88 9.42 2.98
C ILE A 147 -23.08 8.13 3.03
N ALA A 148 -22.80 7.52 1.87
CA ALA A 148 -21.92 6.37 1.75
C ALA A 148 -20.47 6.81 1.62
N VAL A 149 -19.56 6.12 2.28
CA VAL A 149 -18.11 6.36 2.21
C VAL A 149 -17.36 5.04 2.32
N ILE A 150 -16.19 4.96 1.70
CA ILE A 150 -15.34 3.77 1.83
C ILE A 150 -14.57 3.88 3.16
N ALA A 151 -14.74 2.88 4.02
CA ALA A 151 -14.07 2.82 5.32
C ALA A 151 -12.52 2.78 5.17
N GLY A 152 -11.81 3.41 6.13
CA GLY A 152 -10.36 3.48 6.17
C GLY A 152 -9.74 4.42 5.13
N THR A 153 -10.53 5.33 4.55
CA THR A 153 -10.05 6.34 3.60
C THR A 153 -9.93 7.73 4.24
N THR A 154 -9.13 8.59 3.61
CA THR A 154 -9.07 10.02 3.98
C THR A 154 -10.38 10.74 3.71
N ASN A 155 -11.20 10.26 2.76
CA ASN A 155 -12.52 10.80 2.49
C ASN A 155 -13.49 10.57 3.66
N GLN A 156 -13.41 9.40 4.32
CA GLN A 156 -14.17 9.15 5.56
C GLN A 156 -13.78 10.16 6.64
N ALA A 157 -12.48 10.28 6.91
CA ALA A 157 -11.98 11.21 7.94
C ALA A 157 -12.36 12.67 7.64
N ALA A 158 -12.28 13.09 6.37
CA ALA A 158 -12.67 14.43 5.93
C ALA A 158 -14.17 14.69 6.12
N LEU A 159 -15.01 13.72 5.78
CA LEU A 159 -16.45 13.79 5.99
C LEU A 159 -16.80 13.92 7.47
N GLU A 160 -16.25 13.03 8.32
CA GLU A 160 -16.48 13.05 9.77
C GLU A 160 -16.03 14.38 10.40
N ALA A 161 -14.88 14.92 9.98
CA ALA A 161 -14.39 16.21 10.45
C ALA A 161 -15.27 17.38 9.97
N ALA A 162 -15.84 17.30 8.77
CA ALA A 162 -16.73 18.31 8.24
C ALA A 162 -18.09 18.30 8.96
N LEU A 163 -18.64 17.13 9.25
CA LEU A 163 -19.87 16.97 10.01
C LEU A 163 -19.72 17.52 11.43
N LYS A 164 -18.63 17.16 12.15
CA LYS A 164 -18.36 17.69 13.50
C LYS A 164 -18.26 19.22 13.55
N ARG A 165 -17.57 19.82 12.57
CA ARG A 165 -17.40 21.29 12.54
C ARG A 165 -18.68 22.05 12.27
N ARG A 166 -19.66 21.44 11.65
CA ARG A 166 -20.91 22.06 11.25
C ARG A 166 -22.11 21.64 12.09
N TYR A 167 -21.90 20.80 13.13
CA TYR A 167 -22.96 20.28 14.00
C TYR A 167 -24.13 19.63 13.23
N ILE A 168 -23.81 18.88 12.16
CA ILE A 168 -24.79 18.21 11.28
C ILE A 168 -24.75 16.71 11.53
#